data_61ca4e8b82f814e350dd2fa36e51969f
#
_entry.id   61ca4e8b82f814e350dd2fa36e51969f
#
_cell.length_a   1.000
_cell.length_b   1.000
_cell.length_c   1.000
_cell.angle_alpha   90.00
_cell.angle_beta   90.00
_cell.angle_gamma   90.00
#
_symmetry.space_group_name_H-M   'P 1'
#
loop_
_entity.id
_entity.type
_entity.pdbx_description
1 polymer ?
#
loop_
_entity_poly.entity_id
_entity_poly.type
_entity_poly.pdbx_seq_one_letter_code
_entity_poly.pdbx_strand_id
1 'polypeptide(L)'
;MNICWRRHVLLALALSSCVGSHLAAQTTVVQNPNGGTAQVTIQGDGTGNTVIFTQSVTGGPAPAGGAPQGAAGGVVFGSGVGVAVDGAMTLPPRDQQAAPATGTSRIRGRVVASDSGRPIRRAIVRLASPAIRESRTTSTDQDGQFEFAQLPASQYNVSASKNGFVQMGYKQTRPNGPQRQVTLGEREVAERIDIALPPGGVITGRVVDEFGEPVSDVFVAAQRQQYVNNARRPMPVGSPSSSNDIGEFRIYGLSGGDYYVAATPRAQTGPLDVSTDRTGYGLTYYPGTPDLSAAQRVHVSSGDTVTNIVVALTVTRTARISGTVLDGDGRPARGGNVMVASRNGGPGLPTANAFVRQDGSFSVTGVAPGDYTLRGFITNQQPGVIQRAAAFSTANVTVNGTDLTDVILQPQSPITISGRLTGEASTLAQIKPSTARLGIVPAGGSMMMPGPMPPPPALRDDLSFELIAYPGTFALRALSLPGVLVRSVRLNGRDVTRGFDIEPGNPITDLEVEVTASTARLEVAVSNARGEARSDQDIVVFPQDESEWGTQMPGHASAGRTDENGQYKSSALLPGAYYVVTSDALEPGDSNDPEILASLRARAQRVTLGEGETATVQLRSSER
;
A
#
# COMPACT_ATOMS: atom_id res chain seq x y z
N MET A 1 -10.66 -46.08 -4.69
CA MET A 1 -9.20 -46.34 -4.72
C MET A 1 -8.35 -45.14 -4.25
N ASN A 2 -8.95 -43.99 -4.02
CA ASN A 2 -8.25 -42.74 -3.58
C ASN A 2 -8.12 -42.56 -2.04
N ILE A 3 -8.77 -43.37 -1.25
CA ILE A 3 -8.78 -43.23 0.22
C ILE A 3 -7.56 -43.88 0.88
N CYS A 4 -7.00 -44.94 0.27
CA CYS A 4 -5.84 -45.64 0.83
C CYS A 4 -4.54 -44.87 0.66
N TRP A 5 -4.40 -44.07 -0.40
CA TRP A 5 -3.21 -43.28 -0.67
C TRP A 5 -3.06 -42.07 0.30
N ARG A 6 -4.18 -41.42 0.65
CA ARG A 6 -4.21 -40.32 1.64
C ARG A 6 -3.80 -40.79 3.05
N ARG A 7 -4.09 -42.04 3.43
CA ARG A 7 -3.71 -42.54 4.75
C ARG A 7 -2.20 -42.80 4.91
N HIS A 8 -1.49 -43.18 3.86
CA HIS A 8 -0.04 -43.42 3.92
C HIS A 8 0.76 -42.11 3.92
N VAL A 9 0.29 -41.06 3.25
CA VAL A 9 0.92 -39.73 3.30
C VAL A 9 0.71 -39.07 4.67
N LEU A 10 -0.45 -39.23 5.29
CA LEU A 10 -0.74 -38.77 6.65
C LEU A 10 0.03 -39.51 7.73
N LEU A 11 0.32 -40.82 7.54
CA LEU A 11 1.11 -41.60 8.48
C LEU A 11 2.60 -41.22 8.44
N ALA A 12 3.14 -40.87 7.29
CA ALA A 12 4.51 -40.35 7.15
C ALA A 12 4.69 -38.97 7.80
N LEU A 13 3.64 -38.16 7.81
CA LEU A 13 3.62 -36.86 8.49
C LEU A 13 3.50 -36.98 10.03
N ALA A 14 2.84 -38.00 10.53
CA ALA A 14 2.67 -38.21 11.97
C ALA A 14 3.95 -38.77 12.67
N LEU A 15 4.85 -39.42 11.95
CA LEU A 15 6.12 -39.94 12.49
C LEU A 15 7.24 -38.91 12.54
N SER A 16 7.09 -37.75 11.87
CA SER A 16 8.09 -36.66 11.84
C SER A 16 7.99 -35.67 13.01
N SER A 17 6.96 -35.75 13.85
CA SER A 17 6.70 -34.75 14.91
C SER A 17 7.41 -35.00 16.24
N CYS A 18 8.33 -35.99 16.33
CA CYS A 18 8.96 -36.39 17.60
C CYS A 18 10.48 -36.31 17.68
N VAL A 19 11.16 -35.45 16.89
CA VAL A 19 12.61 -35.22 17.07
C VAL A 19 12.94 -33.75 17.01
N GLY A 20 13.41 -33.23 18.13
CA GLY A 20 13.82 -31.82 18.27
C GLY A 20 15.16 -31.52 17.60
N SER A 21 15.30 -30.23 17.26
CA SER A 21 16.50 -29.43 16.97
C SER A 21 17.57 -30.02 16.04
N HIS A 22 17.70 -29.35 14.90
CA HIS A 22 18.62 -29.58 13.76
C HIS A 22 18.11 -30.56 12.70
N LEU A 23 17.21 -30.08 11.84
CA LEU A 23 16.78 -30.85 10.67
C LEU A 23 17.62 -30.50 9.44
N ALA A 24 18.51 -31.44 9.07
CA ALA A 24 18.96 -31.59 7.70
C ALA A 24 17.74 -31.97 6.83
N ALA A 25 17.69 -31.49 5.59
CA ALA A 25 16.61 -31.82 4.66
C ALA A 25 16.36 -33.34 4.60
N GLN A 26 15.14 -33.77 4.91
CA GLN A 26 14.75 -35.19 4.81
C GLN A 26 13.91 -35.37 3.55
N THR A 27 14.37 -36.28 2.68
CA THR A 27 13.67 -36.67 1.46
C THR A 27 13.07 -38.05 1.64
N THR A 28 11.75 -38.15 1.47
CA THR A 28 11.03 -39.45 1.51
C THR A 28 10.48 -39.75 0.12
N VAL A 29 10.78 -40.94 -0.40
CA VAL A 29 10.27 -41.41 -1.70
C VAL A 29 9.09 -42.33 -1.43
N VAL A 30 7.93 -42.02 -1.99
CA VAL A 30 6.71 -42.82 -1.91
C VAL A 30 6.41 -43.41 -3.28
N GLN A 31 6.36 -44.75 -3.39
CA GLN A 31 5.98 -45.46 -4.61
C GLN A 31 4.47 -45.62 -4.72
N ASN A 32 3.93 -45.26 -5.88
CA ASN A 32 2.53 -45.49 -6.21
C ASN A 32 2.33 -46.94 -6.71
N PRO A 33 1.29 -47.66 -6.28
CA PRO A 33 0.99 -49.01 -6.77
C PRO A 33 0.83 -49.12 -8.29
N ASN A 34 0.67 -47.99 -9.00
CA ASN A 34 0.55 -47.93 -10.46
C ASN A 34 1.86 -47.52 -11.17
N GLY A 35 3.02 -47.63 -10.53
CA GLY A 35 4.33 -47.48 -11.16
C GLY A 35 4.92 -46.07 -11.20
N GLY A 36 4.33 -45.11 -10.55
CA GLY A 36 4.90 -43.75 -10.41
C GLY A 36 5.59 -43.54 -9.07
N THR A 37 6.69 -42.78 -9.05
CA THR A 37 7.41 -42.38 -7.83
C THR A 37 7.18 -40.91 -7.52
N ALA A 38 6.78 -40.59 -6.30
CA ALA A 38 6.70 -39.23 -5.77
C ALA A 38 7.80 -39.01 -4.72
N GLN A 39 8.60 -37.99 -4.90
CA GLN A 39 9.64 -37.59 -3.97
C GLN A 39 9.20 -36.37 -3.18
N VAL A 40 9.14 -36.44 -1.87
CA VAL A 40 8.76 -35.34 -0.98
C VAL A 40 9.99 -34.96 -0.16
N THR A 41 10.48 -33.74 -0.32
CA THR A 41 11.58 -33.19 0.48
C THR A 41 11.04 -32.15 1.44
N ILE A 42 11.32 -32.31 2.72
CA ILE A 42 10.95 -31.37 3.79
C ILE A 42 12.23 -30.67 4.25
N GLN A 43 12.30 -29.38 4.14
CA GLN A 43 13.42 -28.58 4.60
C GLN A 43 12.92 -27.44 5.51
N GLY A 44 13.42 -27.38 6.74
CA GLY A 44 13.16 -26.27 7.66
C GLY A 44 14.24 -25.20 7.56
N ASP A 45 13.87 -23.92 7.63
CA ASP A 45 14.80 -22.78 7.52
C ASP A 45 15.46 -22.36 8.85
N GLY A 46 15.26 -23.11 9.92
CA GLY A 46 15.85 -22.81 11.23
C GLY A 46 15.20 -21.65 12.01
N THR A 47 14.18 -21.01 11.47
CA THR A 47 13.45 -19.90 12.13
C THR A 47 12.03 -20.26 12.55
N GLY A 48 11.67 -21.52 12.43
CA GLY A 48 10.52 -22.11 13.11
C GLY A 48 9.21 -22.16 12.36
N ASN A 49 9.06 -21.70 11.09
CA ASN A 49 7.74 -21.77 10.44
C ASN A 49 7.68 -21.78 8.90
N THR A 50 8.70 -22.19 8.20
CA THR A 50 8.57 -22.37 6.74
C THR A 50 8.92 -23.81 6.37
N VAL A 51 7.92 -24.57 5.91
CA VAL A 51 8.10 -25.92 5.38
C VAL A 51 7.98 -25.83 3.86
N ILE A 52 9.06 -26.10 3.15
CA ILE A 52 9.07 -26.14 1.69
C ILE A 52 8.81 -27.59 1.24
N PHE A 53 7.72 -27.80 0.50
CA PHE A 53 7.43 -29.07 -0.13
C PHE A 53 7.82 -29.01 -1.61
N THR A 54 8.72 -29.88 -2.04
CA THR A 54 9.01 -30.08 -3.46
C THR A 54 8.49 -31.45 -3.87
N GLN A 55 7.51 -31.49 -4.77
CA GLN A 55 6.97 -32.73 -5.30
C GLN A 55 7.41 -32.88 -6.77
N SER A 56 8.19 -33.90 -7.08
CA SER A 56 8.47 -34.32 -8.46
C SER A 56 7.75 -35.64 -8.75
N VAL A 57 6.90 -35.66 -9.76
CA VAL A 57 6.22 -36.85 -10.24
C VAL A 57 6.92 -37.33 -11.52
N THR A 58 7.58 -38.47 -11.48
CA THR A 58 8.07 -39.12 -12.71
C THR A 58 7.00 -40.10 -13.18
N GLY A 59 6.37 -39.82 -14.32
CA GLY A 59 5.39 -40.71 -14.95
C GLY A 59 6.06 -41.89 -15.67
N GLY A 60 5.32 -42.99 -15.82
CA GLY A 60 5.72 -44.20 -16.54
C GLY A 60 6.00 -43.93 -18.04
N PRO A 61 6.47 -44.93 -18.79
CA PRO A 61 7.12 -44.73 -20.07
C PRO A 61 6.24 -44.05 -21.13
N ALA A 62 6.74 -42.91 -21.62
CA ALA A 62 6.15 -42.18 -22.73
C ALA A 62 6.46 -42.83 -24.06
N PRO A 63 5.56 -42.75 -25.07
CA PRO A 63 5.89 -43.12 -26.45
C PRO A 63 6.91 -42.14 -27.02
N ALA A 64 7.83 -42.67 -27.78
CA ALA A 64 8.99 -41.99 -28.35
C ALA A 64 8.61 -40.79 -29.23
N GLY A 65 9.22 -39.64 -28.95
CA GLY A 65 9.25 -38.49 -29.87
C GLY A 65 8.91 -37.14 -29.18
N GLY A 66 9.90 -36.49 -28.54
CA GLY A 66 9.77 -35.12 -28.10
C GLY A 66 10.73 -34.80 -26.94
N ALA A 67 11.59 -33.81 -27.12
CA ALA A 67 12.62 -33.41 -26.15
C ALA A 67 12.03 -32.88 -24.84
N PRO A 68 12.69 -33.11 -23.70
CA PRO A 68 12.17 -32.69 -22.39
C PRO A 68 12.50 -31.21 -22.10
N GLN A 69 11.50 -30.41 -21.82
CA GLN A 69 11.67 -29.12 -21.16
C GLN A 69 11.27 -29.26 -19.70
N GLY A 70 12.26 -29.18 -18.82
CA GLY A 70 12.05 -29.12 -17.38
C GLY A 70 11.62 -27.71 -16.96
N ALA A 71 10.51 -27.61 -16.27
CA ALA A 71 10.10 -26.40 -15.56
C ALA A 71 10.06 -26.70 -14.05
N ALA A 72 11.01 -26.13 -13.30
CA ALA A 72 10.96 -26.07 -11.85
C ALA A 72 10.23 -24.78 -11.44
N GLY A 73 9.02 -24.91 -10.92
CA GLY A 73 8.28 -23.80 -10.31
C GLY A 73 8.33 -23.89 -8.80
N GLY A 74 9.05 -22.99 -8.14
CA GLY A 74 9.03 -22.83 -6.69
C GLY A 74 7.95 -21.83 -6.28
N VAL A 75 7.12 -22.19 -5.31
CA VAL A 75 6.12 -21.31 -4.70
C VAL A 75 6.49 -21.10 -3.25
N VAL A 76 6.65 -19.82 -2.87
CA VAL A 76 6.93 -19.40 -1.48
C VAL A 76 5.62 -19.05 -0.80
N PHE A 77 5.32 -19.67 0.34
CA PHE A 77 4.14 -19.36 1.15
C PHE A 77 4.54 -18.72 2.48
N GLY A 78 3.93 -17.59 2.80
CA GLY A 78 3.85 -17.09 4.17
C GLY A 78 2.67 -17.74 4.89
N SER A 79 2.83 -18.00 6.19
CA SER A 79 1.95 -18.71 7.13
C SER A 79 0.47 -18.88 6.71
N GLY A 80 0.17 -19.99 6.05
CA GLY A 80 -1.18 -20.45 5.71
C GLY A 80 -1.08 -21.70 4.83
N VAL A 81 -1.76 -22.76 5.22
CA VAL A 81 -1.75 -24.03 4.50
C VAL A 81 -2.52 -23.90 3.19
N GLY A 82 -1.83 -23.88 2.07
CA GLY A 82 -2.42 -23.96 0.73
C GLY A 82 -1.97 -25.22 0.01
N VAL A 83 -2.89 -25.93 -0.61
CA VAL A 83 -2.61 -27.08 -1.49
C VAL A 83 -2.66 -26.58 -2.94
N ALA A 84 -1.54 -26.64 -3.63
CA ALA A 84 -1.47 -26.42 -5.07
C ALA A 84 -1.64 -27.75 -5.82
N VAL A 85 -2.54 -27.80 -6.79
CA VAL A 85 -2.72 -28.92 -7.71
C VAL A 85 -2.22 -28.48 -9.08
N ASP A 86 -1.21 -29.19 -9.58
CA ASP A 86 -0.57 -28.91 -10.87
C ASP A 86 -1.44 -29.45 -12.02
N GLY A 87 -1.97 -28.56 -12.83
CA GLY A 87 -2.61 -28.86 -14.09
C GLY A 87 -1.92 -28.05 -15.20
N ALA A 88 -1.28 -28.70 -16.15
CA ALA A 88 -0.62 -28.04 -17.28
C ALA A 88 -1.60 -27.15 -18.03
N MET A 89 -1.52 -25.84 -17.81
CA MET A 89 -2.21 -24.84 -18.61
C MET A 89 -1.36 -24.49 -19.82
N THR A 90 -1.85 -24.81 -21.01
CA THR A 90 -1.43 -24.11 -22.22
C THR A 90 -1.95 -22.67 -22.13
N LEU A 91 -1.10 -21.77 -21.66
CA LEU A 91 -1.35 -20.33 -21.80
C LEU A 91 -1.44 -20.01 -23.31
N PRO A 92 -2.41 -19.16 -23.74
CA PRO A 92 -2.38 -18.64 -25.10
C PRO A 92 -1.01 -18.01 -25.35
N PRO A 93 -0.50 -18.01 -26.62
CA PRO A 93 0.79 -17.42 -26.91
C PRO A 93 0.80 -16.01 -26.35
N ARG A 94 1.67 -15.78 -25.36
CA ARG A 94 1.96 -14.43 -24.88
C ARG A 94 2.44 -13.67 -26.09
N ASP A 95 1.72 -12.65 -26.47
CA ASP A 95 2.26 -11.61 -27.35
C ASP A 95 3.66 -11.33 -26.85
N GLN A 96 4.63 -11.35 -27.76
CA GLN A 96 6.05 -11.27 -27.48
C GLN A 96 6.29 -10.20 -26.42
N GLN A 97 6.49 -10.61 -25.18
CA GLN A 97 6.94 -9.70 -24.15
C GLN A 97 8.30 -9.20 -24.63
N ALA A 98 8.34 -7.95 -25.08
CA ALA A 98 9.59 -7.31 -25.43
C ALA A 98 10.58 -7.59 -24.27
N ALA A 99 11.75 -8.08 -24.62
CA ALA A 99 12.81 -8.37 -23.65
C ALA A 99 12.99 -7.16 -22.72
N PRO A 100 13.29 -7.36 -21.44
CA PRO A 100 13.56 -6.25 -20.53
C PRO A 100 14.58 -5.33 -21.19
N ALA A 101 14.28 -4.02 -21.23
CA ALA A 101 15.21 -3.05 -21.80
C ALA A 101 16.57 -3.18 -21.07
N THR A 102 17.55 -3.72 -21.75
CA THR A 102 18.93 -3.83 -21.25
C THR A 102 19.73 -2.70 -21.85
N GLY A 103 20.47 -1.99 -21.03
CA GLY A 103 21.36 -0.92 -21.44
C GLY A 103 22.82 -1.23 -21.12
N THR A 104 23.68 -0.26 -21.34
CA THR A 104 25.13 -0.39 -21.11
C THR A 104 25.61 0.40 -19.90
N SER A 105 24.72 1.13 -19.25
CA SER A 105 25.06 2.06 -18.17
C SER A 105 25.01 1.42 -16.79
N ARG A 106 25.59 2.08 -15.80
CA ARG A 106 25.74 1.55 -14.43
C ARG A 106 25.48 2.65 -13.40
N ILE A 107 24.98 2.23 -12.23
CA ILE A 107 24.87 3.07 -11.04
C ILE A 107 25.65 2.41 -9.92
N ARG A 108 26.55 3.17 -9.29
CA ARG A 108 27.36 2.73 -8.14
C ARG A 108 27.25 3.72 -7.00
N GLY A 109 27.22 3.19 -5.80
CA GLY A 109 27.14 4.02 -4.61
C GLY A 109 27.41 3.24 -3.34
N ARG A 110 27.20 3.91 -2.22
CA ARG A 110 27.45 3.39 -0.89
C ARG A 110 26.28 3.69 0.04
N VAL A 111 25.97 2.77 0.93
CA VAL A 111 24.99 2.98 2.01
C VAL A 111 25.75 3.09 3.34
N VAL A 112 25.49 4.18 4.06
CA VAL A 112 26.14 4.48 5.35
C VAL A 112 25.11 4.82 6.40
N ALA A 113 25.46 4.66 7.67
CA ALA A 113 24.65 5.17 8.79
C ALA A 113 24.84 6.69 8.90
N SER A 114 23.74 7.45 9.01
CA SER A 114 23.80 8.92 8.97
C SER A 114 24.44 9.54 10.20
N ASP A 115 24.42 8.85 11.34
CA ASP A 115 24.96 9.27 12.63
C ASP A 115 26.48 9.08 12.74
N SER A 116 26.99 8.00 12.15
CA SER A 116 28.38 7.56 12.37
C SER A 116 29.20 7.47 11.08
N GLY A 117 28.58 7.62 9.91
CA GLY A 117 29.23 7.43 8.61
C GLY A 117 29.69 5.99 8.35
N ARG A 118 29.39 5.05 9.24
CA ARG A 118 29.79 3.65 9.10
C ARG A 118 29.08 2.97 7.94
N PRO A 119 29.78 2.11 7.15
CA PRO A 119 29.15 1.37 6.07
C PRO A 119 28.11 0.40 6.60
N ILE A 120 26.97 0.32 5.90
CA ILE A 120 25.91 -0.62 6.23
C ILE A 120 25.96 -1.80 5.26
N ARG A 121 26.39 -2.95 5.75
CA ARG A 121 26.40 -4.21 5.00
C ARG A 121 24.99 -4.81 4.88
N ARG A 122 24.72 -5.50 3.77
CA ARG A 122 23.44 -6.16 3.51
C ARG A 122 22.25 -5.19 3.65
N ALA A 123 22.41 -3.93 3.31
CA ALA A 123 21.29 -3.03 3.08
C ALA A 123 20.66 -3.40 1.72
N ILE A 124 19.35 -3.41 1.65
CA ILE A 124 18.63 -3.64 0.40
C ILE A 124 18.54 -2.31 -0.32
N VAL A 125 19.13 -2.23 -1.52
CA VAL A 125 19.01 -1.07 -2.39
C VAL A 125 18.04 -1.40 -3.50
N ARG A 126 17.04 -0.53 -3.70
CA ARG A 126 16.02 -0.66 -4.73
C ARG A 126 16.17 0.42 -5.78
N LEU A 127 16.09 0.02 -7.03
CA LEU A 127 16.14 0.86 -8.21
C LEU A 127 14.80 0.79 -8.95
N ALA A 128 14.17 1.93 -9.22
CA ALA A 128 12.93 2.01 -9.97
C ALA A 128 13.03 3.09 -11.07
N SER A 129 12.47 2.82 -12.24
CA SER A 129 12.40 3.74 -13.38
C SER A 129 11.27 3.33 -14.32
N PRO A 130 10.64 4.28 -15.05
CA PRO A 130 9.71 3.95 -16.12
C PRO A 130 10.34 3.12 -17.26
N ALA A 131 11.66 3.21 -17.44
CA ALA A 131 12.39 2.46 -18.48
C ALA A 131 12.58 0.96 -18.14
N ILE A 132 12.40 0.57 -16.88
CA ILE A 132 12.45 -0.82 -16.43
C ILE A 132 11.06 -1.23 -15.95
N ARG A 133 10.53 -2.36 -16.43
CA ARG A 133 9.18 -2.82 -16.09
C ARG A 133 9.04 -3.18 -14.60
N GLU A 134 10.10 -3.74 -14.04
CA GLU A 134 10.15 -4.17 -12.64
C GLU A 134 11.29 -3.46 -11.91
N SER A 135 11.05 -3.08 -10.66
CA SER A 135 12.12 -2.52 -9.84
C SER A 135 13.20 -3.58 -9.59
N ARG A 136 14.46 -3.16 -9.73
CA ARG A 136 15.61 -4.03 -9.42
C ARG A 136 16.05 -3.82 -7.97
N THR A 137 16.55 -4.87 -7.36
CA THR A 137 17.10 -4.83 -5.99
C THR A 137 18.49 -5.45 -5.97
N THR A 138 19.36 -4.91 -5.12
CA THR A 138 20.67 -5.47 -4.80
C THR A 138 20.93 -5.31 -3.30
N SER A 139 21.95 -6.00 -2.78
CA SER A 139 22.37 -5.86 -1.39
C SER A 139 23.77 -5.26 -1.33
N THR A 140 24.03 -4.42 -0.33
CA THR A 140 25.36 -3.85 -0.10
C THR A 140 26.34 -4.90 0.44
N ASP A 141 27.60 -4.77 0.06
CA ASP A 141 28.73 -5.57 0.54
C ASP A 141 29.19 -5.16 1.96
N GLN A 142 30.39 -5.62 2.37
CA GLN A 142 30.99 -5.32 3.69
C GLN A 142 31.34 -3.84 3.86
N ASP A 143 31.69 -3.17 2.77
CA ASP A 143 32.04 -1.75 2.73
C ASP A 143 30.83 -0.85 2.43
N GLY A 144 29.63 -1.43 2.44
CA GLY A 144 28.38 -0.73 2.16
C GLY A 144 28.18 -0.41 0.67
N GLN A 145 29.00 -0.94 -0.24
CA GLN A 145 28.94 -0.62 -1.67
C GLN A 145 27.85 -1.44 -2.37
N PHE A 146 27.26 -0.84 -3.41
CA PHE A 146 26.31 -1.49 -4.29
C PHE A 146 26.54 -1.10 -5.75
N GLU A 147 26.12 -1.98 -6.66
CA GLU A 147 26.13 -1.72 -8.09
C GLU A 147 24.87 -2.26 -8.77
N PHE A 148 24.36 -1.46 -9.70
CA PHE A 148 23.39 -1.89 -10.73
C PHE A 148 24.03 -1.73 -12.09
N ALA A 149 24.05 -2.79 -12.86
CA ALA A 149 24.61 -2.83 -14.22
C ALA A 149 23.52 -3.05 -15.26
N GLN A 150 23.88 -2.88 -16.53
CA GLN A 150 23.00 -3.10 -17.69
C GLN A 150 21.72 -2.27 -17.62
N LEU A 151 21.89 -0.97 -17.32
CA LEU A 151 20.78 -0.02 -17.23
C LEU A 151 20.61 0.74 -18.56
N PRO A 152 19.38 0.89 -19.06
CA PRO A 152 19.10 1.82 -20.16
C PRO A 152 19.25 3.27 -19.72
N ALA A 153 19.47 4.18 -20.66
CA ALA A 153 19.45 5.61 -20.38
C ALA A 153 18.06 6.04 -19.90
N SER A 154 17.97 6.61 -18.71
CA SER A 154 16.70 7.02 -18.06
C SER A 154 16.95 7.81 -16.77
N GLN A 155 15.84 8.22 -16.14
CA GLN A 155 15.83 8.71 -14.77
C GLN A 155 15.48 7.57 -13.80
N TYR A 156 16.26 7.48 -12.72
CA TYR A 156 16.16 6.41 -11.74
C TYR A 156 15.92 6.95 -10.33
N ASN A 157 14.97 6.34 -9.64
CA ASN A 157 14.80 6.48 -8.20
C ASN A 157 15.61 5.38 -7.51
N VAL A 158 16.54 5.78 -6.64
CA VAL A 158 17.37 4.87 -5.86
C VAL A 158 17.03 5.04 -4.39
N SER A 159 16.68 3.97 -3.69
CA SER A 159 16.39 3.98 -2.26
C SER A 159 17.07 2.82 -1.57
N ALA A 160 17.41 2.99 -0.31
CA ALA A 160 18.03 1.96 0.52
C ALA A 160 17.22 1.73 1.80
N SER A 161 17.18 0.49 2.25
CA SER A 161 16.53 0.07 3.48
C SER A 161 17.36 -0.97 4.23
N LYS A 162 17.25 -0.97 5.56
CA LYS A 162 17.87 -1.95 6.45
C LYS A 162 17.08 -2.04 7.74
N ASN A 163 16.89 -3.25 8.28
CA ASN A 163 16.28 -3.41 9.60
C ASN A 163 17.07 -2.63 10.66
N GLY A 164 16.36 -1.88 11.50
CA GLY A 164 16.94 -0.99 12.50
C GLY A 164 17.27 0.41 11.99
N PHE A 165 17.04 0.69 10.73
CA PHE A 165 17.22 2.02 10.11
C PHE A 165 15.94 2.47 9.44
N VAL A 166 15.81 3.78 9.24
CA VAL A 166 14.75 4.37 8.44
C VAL A 166 15.14 4.32 6.96
N GLN A 167 14.22 3.91 6.11
CA GLN A 167 14.43 3.88 4.66
C GLN A 167 14.65 5.30 4.11
N MET A 168 15.66 5.47 3.26
CA MET A 168 15.98 6.74 2.61
C MET A 168 16.20 6.57 1.11
N GLY A 169 15.87 7.61 0.35
CA GLY A 169 16.24 7.74 -1.06
C GLY A 169 17.53 8.51 -1.27
N TYR A 170 18.04 8.48 -2.51
CA TYR A 170 19.21 9.25 -2.89
C TYR A 170 18.99 10.76 -2.68
N LYS A 171 19.94 11.42 -2.00
CA LYS A 171 19.87 12.86 -1.66
C LYS A 171 18.60 13.25 -0.88
N GLN A 172 17.97 12.31 -0.22
CA GLN A 172 16.89 12.57 0.70
C GLN A 172 17.45 12.95 2.06
N THR A 173 17.05 14.08 2.60
CA THR A 173 17.59 14.64 3.85
C THR A 173 16.78 14.25 5.09
N ARG A 174 15.49 13.96 4.89
CA ARG A 174 14.56 13.49 5.95
C ARG A 174 13.74 12.30 5.47
N PRO A 175 13.31 11.41 6.36
CA PRO A 175 12.33 10.36 6.04
C PRO A 175 11.07 10.96 5.40
N ASN A 176 10.55 10.28 4.39
CA ASN A 176 9.36 10.71 3.61
C ASN A 176 9.48 12.05 2.86
N GLY A 177 10.66 12.69 2.88
CA GLY A 177 10.94 13.86 2.07
C GLY A 177 11.17 13.51 0.59
N PRO A 178 11.27 14.51 -0.30
CA PRO A 178 11.57 14.28 -1.70
C PRO A 178 12.97 13.68 -1.88
N GLN A 179 13.08 12.70 -2.75
CA GLN A 179 14.35 12.13 -3.19
C GLN A 179 14.76 12.73 -4.54
N ARG A 180 16.07 12.76 -4.82
CA ARG A 180 16.57 13.18 -6.11
C ARG A 180 16.69 11.99 -7.06
N GLN A 181 16.25 12.18 -8.29
CA GLN A 181 16.42 11.18 -9.34
C GLN A 181 17.85 11.20 -9.87
N VAL A 182 18.38 10.03 -10.19
CA VAL A 182 19.64 9.86 -10.90
C VAL A 182 19.35 9.84 -12.39
N THR A 183 19.80 10.85 -13.12
CA THR A 183 19.73 10.84 -14.59
C THR A 183 20.93 10.09 -15.11
N LEU A 184 20.68 9.11 -15.97
CA LEU A 184 21.69 8.22 -16.53
C LEU A 184 21.62 8.26 -18.06
N GLY A 185 22.70 8.68 -18.70
CA GLY A 185 22.90 8.66 -20.15
C GLY A 185 23.30 7.27 -20.66
N GLU A 186 23.48 7.13 -21.99
CA GLU A 186 24.00 5.89 -22.57
C GLU A 186 25.50 5.70 -22.24
N ARG A 187 25.87 4.45 -21.89
CA ARG A 187 27.25 4.07 -21.50
C ARG A 187 27.81 4.86 -20.32
N GLU A 188 26.97 5.51 -19.57
CA GLU A 188 27.35 6.32 -18.41
C GLU A 188 27.47 5.46 -17.16
N VAL A 189 28.43 5.82 -16.30
CA VAL A 189 28.55 5.27 -14.94
C VAL A 189 28.28 6.41 -13.97
N ALA A 190 27.12 6.37 -13.33
CA ALA A 190 26.82 7.28 -12.23
C ALA A 190 27.47 6.74 -10.96
N GLU A 191 28.49 7.44 -10.48
CA GLU A 191 29.23 7.12 -9.26
C GLU A 191 28.78 8.00 -8.09
N ARG A 192 29.12 7.59 -6.86
CA ARG A 192 28.82 8.32 -5.61
C ARG A 192 27.32 8.54 -5.39
N ILE A 193 26.52 7.54 -5.75
CA ILE A 193 25.10 7.55 -5.39
C ILE A 193 24.98 7.06 -3.94
N ASP A 194 25.48 7.91 -3.01
CA ASP A 194 25.57 7.56 -1.60
C ASP A 194 24.26 7.87 -0.89
N ILE A 195 23.85 6.94 -0.02
CA ILE A 195 22.60 7.04 0.75
C ILE A 195 22.93 6.87 2.23
N ALA A 196 22.57 7.87 3.02
CA ALA A 196 22.72 7.84 4.48
C ALA A 196 21.39 7.41 5.12
N LEU A 197 21.42 6.33 5.90
CA LEU A 197 20.26 5.83 6.62
C LEU A 197 20.30 6.29 8.07
N PRO A 198 19.27 7.02 8.56
CA PRO A 198 19.14 7.34 9.97
C PRO A 198 18.83 6.07 10.78
N PRO A 199 19.43 5.91 11.98
CA PRO A 199 18.99 4.88 12.90
C PRO A 199 17.49 5.03 13.20
N GLY A 200 16.77 3.92 13.12
CA GLY A 200 15.33 3.91 13.40
C GLY A 200 15.07 3.93 14.90
N GLY A 201 14.13 4.78 15.29
CA GLY A 201 13.60 4.78 16.65
C GLY A 201 12.79 3.52 16.93
N VAL A 202 12.65 3.20 18.22
CA VAL A 202 11.97 2.00 18.69
C VAL A 202 11.03 2.36 19.84
N ILE A 203 9.83 1.75 19.83
CA ILE A 203 8.91 1.77 20.97
C ILE A 203 8.75 0.33 21.48
N THR A 204 9.00 0.10 22.76
CA THR A 204 8.76 -1.18 23.42
C THR A 204 7.83 -1.02 24.60
N GLY A 205 7.04 -2.04 24.87
CA GLY A 205 6.10 -1.99 25.97
C GLY A 205 5.36 -3.30 26.15
N ARG A 206 4.26 -3.22 26.89
CA ARG A 206 3.37 -4.35 27.17
C ARG A 206 1.92 -3.98 26.91
N VAL A 207 1.18 -4.97 26.46
CA VAL A 207 -0.28 -4.94 26.42
C VAL A 207 -0.78 -5.74 27.60
N VAL A 208 -1.68 -5.13 28.37
CA VAL A 208 -2.28 -5.75 29.56
C VAL A 208 -3.80 -5.62 29.50
N ASP A 209 -4.47 -6.50 30.21
CA ASP A 209 -5.92 -6.43 30.44
C ASP A 209 -6.28 -5.46 31.58
N GLU A 210 -7.55 -5.45 31.99
CA GLU A 210 -8.09 -4.64 33.11
C GLU A 210 -7.56 -5.05 34.48
N PHE A 211 -6.98 -6.25 34.60
CA PHE A 211 -6.37 -6.76 35.84
C PHE A 211 -4.85 -6.56 35.87
N GLY A 212 -4.27 -6.04 34.77
CA GLY A 212 -2.83 -5.88 34.61
C GLY A 212 -2.12 -7.16 34.15
N GLU A 213 -2.86 -8.21 33.76
CA GLU A 213 -2.31 -9.45 33.21
C GLU A 213 -1.91 -9.27 31.73
N PRO A 214 -0.83 -9.93 31.26
CA PRO A 214 -0.37 -9.77 29.90
C PRO A 214 -1.33 -10.39 28.90
N VAL A 215 -1.55 -9.69 27.76
CA VAL A 215 -2.39 -10.17 26.65
C VAL A 215 -1.54 -10.43 25.42
N SER A 216 -1.59 -11.66 24.90
CA SER A 216 -0.87 -12.08 23.69
C SER A 216 -1.67 -11.83 22.41
N ASP A 217 -0.99 -11.90 21.24
CA ASP A 217 -1.57 -11.80 19.90
C ASP A 217 -2.33 -10.51 19.57
N VAL A 218 -2.09 -9.45 20.34
CA VAL A 218 -2.63 -8.11 20.06
C VAL A 218 -1.73 -7.42 19.04
N PHE A 219 -2.31 -6.95 17.96
CA PHE A 219 -1.59 -6.17 16.95
C PHE A 219 -1.32 -4.77 17.48
N VAL A 220 -0.05 -4.36 17.57
CA VAL A 220 0.36 -3.05 18.06
C VAL A 220 1.09 -2.28 16.98
N ALA A 221 0.64 -1.06 16.70
CA ALA A 221 1.19 -0.19 15.68
C ALA A 221 1.41 1.24 16.21
N ALA A 222 2.52 1.85 15.81
CA ALA A 222 2.69 3.29 15.92
C ALA A 222 1.96 3.98 14.78
N GLN A 223 1.25 5.06 15.07
CA GLN A 223 0.45 5.79 14.10
C GLN A 223 0.76 7.28 14.17
N ARG A 224 0.68 7.95 13.00
CA ARG A 224 0.64 9.41 12.89
C ARG A 224 -0.63 9.84 12.19
N GLN A 225 -1.17 10.97 12.58
CA GLN A 225 -2.27 11.57 11.83
C GLN A 225 -1.72 12.13 10.51
N GLN A 226 -2.32 11.74 9.41
CA GLN A 226 -2.00 12.23 8.07
C GLN A 226 -3.27 12.63 7.34
N TYR A 227 -3.19 13.67 6.53
CA TYR A 227 -4.30 14.08 5.66
C TYR A 227 -4.25 13.25 4.36
N VAL A 228 -5.20 12.34 4.24
CA VAL A 228 -5.28 11.42 3.09
C VAL A 228 -6.74 11.31 2.63
N ASN A 229 -6.97 11.39 1.33
CA ASN A 229 -8.31 11.29 0.72
C ASN A 229 -9.34 12.22 1.38
N ASN A 230 -8.97 13.48 1.55
CA ASN A 230 -9.80 14.55 2.13
C ASN A 230 -10.19 14.36 3.61
N ALA A 231 -9.42 13.59 4.38
CA ALA A 231 -9.63 13.42 5.81
C ALA A 231 -8.32 13.19 6.57
N ARG A 232 -8.25 13.70 7.81
CA ARG A 232 -7.19 13.32 8.75
C ARG A 232 -7.45 11.93 9.29
N ARG A 233 -6.45 11.06 9.17
CA ARG A 233 -6.55 9.66 9.61
C ARG A 233 -5.29 9.20 10.30
N PRO A 234 -5.42 8.33 11.31
CA PRO A 234 -4.27 7.67 11.90
C PRO A 234 -3.70 6.67 10.87
N MET A 235 -2.46 6.89 10.46
CA MET A 235 -1.73 6.05 9.50
C MET A 235 -0.64 5.29 10.22
N PRO A 236 -0.58 3.95 10.10
CA PRO A 236 0.50 3.17 10.67
C PRO A 236 1.85 3.56 10.06
N VAL A 237 2.87 3.62 10.88
CA VAL A 237 4.25 3.93 10.48
C VAL A 237 5.23 2.98 11.17
N GLY A 238 6.40 2.80 10.58
CA GLY A 238 7.37 1.82 11.06
C GLY A 238 6.92 0.37 10.81
N SER A 239 7.46 -0.54 11.61
CA SER A 239 7.13 -1.96 11.56
C SER A 239 6.26 -2.33 12.75
N PRO A 240 4.96 -2.60 12.53
CA PRO A 240 4.08 -3.03 13.61
C PRO A 240 4.49 -4.39 14.17
N SER A 241 4.00 -4.73 15.35
CA SER A 241 4.31 -5.97 16.07
C SER A 241 3.03 -6.58 16.61
N SER A 242 3.02 -7.90 16.85
CA SER A 242 2.04 -8.52 17.75
C SER A 242 2.67 -8.69 19.13
N SER A 243 1.86 -8.60 20.19
CA SER A 243 2.31 -8.92 21.53
C SER A 243 2.63 -10.42 21.65
N ASN A 244 3.69 -10.76 22.40
CA ASN A 244 4.08 -12.12 22.69
C ASN A 244 3.27 -12.70 23.88
N ASP A 245 3.64 -13.90 24.33
CA ASP A 245 3.00 -14.64 25.43
C ASP A 245 3.05 -13.92 26.79
N ILE A 246 4.00 -13.00 26.99
CA ILE A 246 4.09 -12.14 28.18
C ILE A 246 3.64 -10.70 27.89
N GLY A 247 2.83 -10.50 26.83
CA GLY A 247 2.25 -9.23 26.44
C GLY A 247 3.22 -8.24 25.80
N GLU A 248 4.50 -8.56 25.63
CA GLU A 248 5.49 -7.60 25.14
C GLU A 248 5.37 -7.36 23.64
N PHE A 249 5.58 -6.10 23.25
CA PHE A 249 5.64 -5.69 21.84
C PHE A 249 6.87 -4.83 21.55
N ARG A 250 7.27 -4.79 20.28
CA ARG A 250 8.37 -3.97 19.80
C ARG A 250 8.08 -3.41 18.40
N ILE A 251 7.88 -2.11 18.32
CA ILE A 251 7.73 -1.36 17.07
C ILE A 251 9.06 -0.71 16.75
N TYR A 252 9.55 -0.84 15.50
CA TYR A 252 10.86 -0.34 15.11
C TYR A 252 10.82 0.34 13.73
N GLY A 253 11.94 0.98 13.36
CA GLY A 253 12.08 1.68 12.08
C GLY A 253 11.32 3.02 12.07
N LEU A 254 11.14 3.62 13.23
CA LEU A 254 10.45 4.90 13.38
C LEU A 254 11.39 6.06 13.07
N SER A 255 10.92 7.04 12.32
CA SER A 255 11.58 8.33 12.21
C SER A 255 11.38 9.15 13.48
N GLY A 256 12.25 10.12 13.78
CA GLY A 256 12.01 11.04 14.90
C GLY A 256 10.63 11.71 14.81
N GLY A 257 9.96 11.89 15.96
CA GLY A 257 8.67 12.58 16.07
C GLY A 257 7.69 11.95 17.06
N ASP A 258 6.43 12.40 17.04
CA ASP A 258 5.38 12.00 17.96
C ASP A 258 4.45 10.95 17.36
N TYR A 259 4.10 9.96 18.15
CA TYR A 259 3.31 8.81 17.72
C TYR A 259 2.17 8.50 18.67
N TYR A 260 1.06 8.06 18.12
CA TYR A 260 0.04 7.32 18.86
C TYR A 260 0.38 5.83 18.80
N VAL A 261 0.30 5.14 19.91
CA VAL A 261 0.46 3.68 19.97
C VAL A 261 -0.93 3.07 20.07
N ALA A 262 -1.30 2.28 19.09
CA ALA A 262 -2.61 1.64 18.97
C ALA A 262 -2.47 0.12 19.11
N ALA A 263 -3.23 -0.46 20.02
CA ALA A 263 -3.35 -1.90 20.22
C ALA A 263 -4.70 -2.37 19.69
N THR A 264 -4.70 -3.31 18.76
CA THR A 264 -5.90 -3.85 18.12
C THR A 264 -5.94 -5.35 18.34
N PRO A 265 -6.83 -5.86 19.20
CA PRO A 265 -7.06 -7.28 19.33
C PRO A 265 -7.53 -7.89 18.02
N ARG A 266 -7.09 -9.09 17.71
CA ARG A 266 -7.57 -9.80 16.52
C ARG A 266 -8.95 -10.37 16.78
N ALA A 267 -9.90 -10.08 15.90
CA ALA A 267 -11.18 -10.77 15.91
C ALA A 267 -10.93 -12.27 15.62
N GLN A 268 -11.54 -13.14 16.41
CA GLN A 268 -11.36 -14.57 16.27
C GLN A 268 -12.22 -15.09 15.11
N THR A 269 -11.58 -15.85 14.23
CA THR A 269 -12.24 -16.63 13.19
C THR A 269 -12.19 -18.10 13.60
N GLY A 270 -13.25 -18.62 14.13
CA GLY A 270 -13.32 -20.03 14.61
C GLY A 270 -14.69 -20.66 14.39
N PRO A 271 -14.77 -22.01 14.60
CA PRO A 271 -16.08 -22.66 14.69
C PRO A 271 -16.90 -22.01 15.80
N LEU A 272 -18.19 -21.95 15.61
CA LEU A 272 -19.18 -21.29 16.50
C LEU A 272 -18.77 -21.41 17.97
N ASP A 273 -18.20 -20.37 18.51
CA ASP A 273 -18.02 -20.26 19.94
C ASP A 273 -19.39 -20.07 20.55
N VAL A 274 -19.86 -21.05 21.28
CA VAL A 274 -21.13 -21.05 22.04
C VAL A 274 -21.00 -20.34 23.38
N SER A 275 -19.86 -19.68 23.65
CA SER A 275 -19.67 -18.96 24.88
C SER A 275 -20.71 -17.82 24.97
N THR A 276 -21.40 -17.78 26.08
CA THR A 276 -22.35 -16.71 26.41
C THR A 276 -21.66 -15.43 26.86
N ASP A 277 -20.39 -15.53 27.24
CA ASP A 277 -19.58 -14.38 27.60
C ASP A 277 -19.06 -13.69 26.34
N ARG A 278 -19.49 -12.46 26.15
CA ARG A 278 -19.14 -11.58 25.02
C ARG A 278 -18.22 -10.45 25.42
N THR A 279 -17.59 -10.61 26.55
CA THR A 279 -16.54 -9.69 26.98
C THR A 279 -15.33 -9.85 26.06
N GLY A 280 -14.80 -8.74 25.61
CA GLY A 280 -13.62 -8.70 24.73
C GLY A 280 -13.00 -7.32 24.77
N TYR A 281 -12.05 -7.10 23.87
CA TYR A 281 -11.32 -5.84 23.82
C TYR A 281 -11.50 -5.16 22.48
N GLY A 282 -11.59 -3.83 22.50
CA GLY A 282 -11.62 -2.99 21.30
C GLY A 282 -10.25 -2.41 20.93
N LEU A 283 -10.23 -1.64 19.84
CA LEU A 283 -9.09 -0.79 19.52
C LEU A 283 -8.82 0.14 20.72
N THR A 284 -7.61 0.08 21.23
CA THR A 284 -7.20 0.85 22.40
C THR A 284 -5.92 1.60 22.11
N TYR A 285 -5.92 2.91 22.36
CA TYR A 285 -4.74 3.76 22.28
C TYR A 285 -4.06 3.90 23.64
N TYR A 286 -2.75 4.07 23.62
CA TYR A 286 -1.97 4.37 24.82
C TYR A 286 -2.49 5.64 25.52
N PRO A 287 -2.65 5.63 26.87
CA PRO A 287 -2.32 4.54 27.79
C PRO A 287 -3.44 3.49 27.98
N GLY A 288 -4.68 3.72 27.53
CA GLY A 288 -5.80 2.82 27.73
C GLY A 288 -7.14 3.46 27.34
N THR A 289 -7.24 4.11 26.18
CA THR A 289 -8.46 4.79 25.72
C THR A 289 -8.87 4.32 24.33
N PRO A 290 -10.16 4.17 24.04
CA PRO A 290 -10.64 3.90 22.68
C PRO A 290 -10.66 5.15 21.80
N ASP A 291 -10.55 6.34 22.39
CA ASP A 291 -10.64 7.63 21.70
C ASP A 291 -9.24 8.20 21.40
N LEU A 292 -8.96 8.43 20.11
CA LEU A 292 -7.71 9.04 19.67
C LEU A 292 -7.49 10.45 20.24
N SER A 293 -8.56 11.20 20.49
CA SER A 293 -8.47 12.56 21.05
C SER A 293 -7.98 12.57 22.50
N ALA A 294 -8.24 11.50 23.25
CA ALA A 294 -7.80 11.29 24.62
C ALA A 294 -6.46 10.52 24.72
N ALA A 295 -5.92 10.08 23.60
CA ALA A 295 -4.69 9.30 23.56
C ALA A 295 -3.45 10.17 23.83
N GLN A 296 -2.48 9.59 24.53
CA GLN A 296 -1.19 10.23 24.76
C GLN A 296 -0.23 9.95 23.61
N ARG A 297 0.53 10.96 23.21
CA ARG A 297 1.58 10.82 22.22
C ARG A 297 2.87 10.34 22.87
N VAL A 298 3.58 9.47 22.15
CA VAL A 298 4.90 8.97 22.53
C VAL A 298 5.93 9.65 21.64
N HIS A 299 6.80 10.46 22.23
CA HIS A 299 7.90 11.09 21.50
C HIS A 299 9.05 10.10 21.33
N VAL A 300 9.57 9.98 20.10
CA VAL A 300 10.70 9.11 19.75
C VAL A 300 11.73 9.93 19.02
N SER A 301 12.98 9.98 19.52
CA SER A 301 14.10 10.57 18.77
C SER A 301 14.69 9.54 17.81
N SER A 302 15.43 10.01 16.81
CA SER A 302 16.09 9.12 15.84
C SER A 302 17.11 8.21 16.54
N GLY A 303 16.98 6.89 16.40
CA GLY A 303 17.85 5.90 17.02
C GLY A 303 17.55 5.59 18.48
N ASP A 304 16.66 6.32 19.14
CA ASP A 304 16.31 6.09 20.53
C ASP A 304 15.35 4.92 20.71
N THR A 305 15.36 4.33 21.90
CA THR A 305 14.40 3.32 22.32
C THR A 305 13.57 3.86 23.49
N VAL A 306 12.30 4.11 23.23
CA VAL A 306 11.32 4.43 24.27
C VAL A 306 10.80 3.12 24.86
N THR A 307 10.92 2.96 26.18
CA THR A 307 10.56 1.74 26.89
C THR A 307 9.39 1.96 27.83
N ASN A 308 8.84 0.87 28.36
CA ASN A 308 7.77 0.88 29.38
C ASN A 308 6.44 1.51 28.91
N ILE A 309 6.11 1.41 27.65
CA ILE A 309 4.80 1.79 27.15
C ILE A 309 3.80 0.69 27.49
N VAL A 310 2.94 0.95 28.48
CA VAL A 310 1.91 -0.01 28.89
C VAL A 310 0.57 0.41 28.29
N VAL A 311 -0.01 -0.46 27.44
CA VAL A 311 -1.34 -0.26 26.85
C VAL A 311 -2.32 -1.15 27.60
N ALA A 312 -3.14 -0.56 28.47
CA ALA A 312 -4.20 -1.27 29.16
C ALA A 312 -5.43 -1.35 28.25
N LEU A 313 -5.78 -2.57 27.84
CA LEU A 313 -6.89 -2.78 26.92
C LEU A 313 -8.23 -2.37 27.54
N THR A 314 -9.05 -1.73 26.74
CA THR A 314 -10.39 -1.31 27.17
C THR A 314 -11.38 -2.45 26.94
N VAL A 315 -11.96 -2.94 28.02
CA VAL A 315 -13.02 -3.95 27.97
C VAL A 315 -14.23 -3.40 27.22
N THR A 316 -14.76 -4.19 26.33
CA THR A 316 -15.97 -3.85 25.60
C THR A 316 -16.82 -5.10 25.37
N ARG A 317 -18.11 -4.88 25.14
CA ARG A 317 -18.98 -5.98 24.72
C ARG A 317 -18.82 -6.19 23.24
N THR A 318 -18.24 -7.32 22.85
CA THR A 318 -18.10 -7.69 21.46
C THR A 318 -19.38 -8.34 20.91
N ALA A 319 -19.53 -8.31 19.60
CA ALA A 319 -20.67 -8.85 18.90
C ALA A 319 -20.24 -9.89 17.86
N ARG A 320 -21.20 -10.68 17.44
CA ARG A 320 -21.11 -11.54 16.27
C ARG A 320 -21.76 -10.85 15.07
N ILE A 321 -21.10 -10.87 13.93
CA ILE A 321 -21.70 -10.53 12.65
C ILE A 321 -21.89 -11.83 11.89
N SER A 322 -23.14 -12.14 11.53
CA SER A 322 -23.48 -13.33 10.76
C SER A 322 -24.50 -13.01 9.67
N GLY A 323 -24.48 -13.80 8.61
CA GLY A 323 -25.35 -13.56 7.49
C GLY A 323 -25.10 -14.49 6.33
N THR A 324 -25.61 -14.11 5.16
CA THR A 324 -25.53 -14.89 3.92
C THR A 324 -24.94 -14.05 2.80
N VAL A 325 -24.01 -14.63 2.05
CA VAL A 325 -23.49 -14.08 0.81
C VAL A 325 -24.26 -14.70 -0.36
N LEU A 326 -24.76 -13.87 -1.25
CA LEU A 326 -25.46 -14.31 -2.46
C LEU A 326 -24.51 -14.26 -3.66
N ASP A 327 -24.68 -15.17 -4.59
CA ASP A 327 -24.00 -15.18 -5.89
C ASP A 327 -24.69 -14.26 -6.92
N GLY A 328 -24.16 -14.21 -8.15
CA GLY A 328 -24.71 -13.38 -9.23
C GLY A 328 -26.14 -13.72 -9.65
N ASP A 329 -26.63 -14.92 -9.32
CA ASP A 329 -28.01 -15.38 -9.61
C ASP A 329 -28.94 -15.16 -8.41
N GLY A 330 -28.47 -14.55 -7.34
CA GLY A 330 -29.24 -14.33 -6.11
C GLY A 330 -29.39 -15.58 -5.23
N ARG A 331 -28.60 -16.63 -5.47
CA ARG A 331 -28.57 -17.84 -4.66
C ARG A 331 -27.45 -17.77 -3.62
N PRO A 332 -27.54 -18.55 -2.52
CA PRO A 332 -26.44 -18.64 -1.57
C PRO A 332 -25.12 -19.05 -2.25
N ALA A 333 -24.06 -18.27 -2.03
CA ALA A 333 -22.74 -18.52 -2.59
C ALA A 333 -22.13 -19.82 -2.02
N ARG A 334 -21.49 -20.62 -2.87
CA ARG A 334 -20.92 -21.91 -2.45
C ARG A 334 -19.48 -21.86 -2.00
N GLY A 335 -18.98 -20.67 -1.73
CA GLY A 335 -17.61 -20.45 -1.26
C GLY A 335 -17.18 -19.02 -1.46
N GLY A 336 -16.11 -18.64 -0.79
CA GLY A 336 -15.60 -17.29 -0.81
C GLY A 336 -15.08 -16.86 0.54
N ASN A 337 -14.93 -15.56 0.68
CA ASN A 337 -14.39 -14.93 1.88
C ASN A 337 -15.15 -13.62 2.15
N VAL A 338 -15.46 -13.36 3.41
CA VAL A 338 -15.99 -12.06 3.87
C VAL A 338 -14.92 -11.40 4.73
N MET A 339 -14.50 -10.23 4.33
CA MET A 339 -13.58 -9.39 5.08
C MET A 339 -14.35 -8.29 5.81
N VAL A 340 -14.07 -8.11 7.10
CA VAL A 340 -14.67 -7.06 7.95
C VAL A 340 -13.60 -6.04 8.29
N ALA A 341 -13.72 -4.83 7.77
CA ALA A 341 -12.75 -3.75 7.97
C ALA A 341 -13.40 -2.58 8.72
N SER A 342 -12.73 -2.06 9.75
CA SER A 342 -13.18 -0.85 10.43
C SER A 342 -13.13 0.36 9.50
N ARG A 343 -14.18 1.16 9.47
CA ARG A 343 -14.25 2.41 8.69
C ARG A 343 -13.41 3.53 9.28
N ASN A 344 -13.23 3.52 10.60
CA ASN A 344 -12.46 4.51 11.35
C ASN A 344 -11.00 4.06 11.55
N GLY A 345 -10.69 2.80 11.23
CA GLY A 345 -9.34 2.27 11.27
C GLY A 345 -8.49 2.77 10.10
N GLY A 346 -7.21 3.06 10.34
CA GLY A 346 -6.24 3.34 9.28
C GLY A 346 -5.96 2.08 8.43
N PRO A 347 -5.39 2.22 7.23
CA PRO A 347 -4.94 1.09 6.43
C PRO A 347 -3.88 0.28 7.20
N GLY A 348 -3.88 -1.03 6.99
CA GLY A 348 -2.93 -1.93 7.65
C GLY A 348 -3.31 -2.37 9.07
N LEU A 349 -4.46 -1.93 9.60
CA LEU A 349 -5.02 -2.53 10.80
C LEU A 349 -5.58 -3.93 10.50
N PRO A 350 -5.58 -4.84 11.49
CA PRO A 350 -6.13 -6.16 11.31
C PRO A 350 -7.59 -6.10 10.85
N THR A 351 -7.90 -6.85 9.83
CA THR A 351 -9.27 -7.10 9.38
C THR A 351 -9.67 -8.49 9.81
N ALA A 352 -10.91 -8.64 10.23
CA ALA A 352 -11.46 -9.97 10.44
C ALA A 352 -11.87 -10.58 9.10
N ASN A 353 -11.62 -11.89 8.94
CA ASN A 353 -11.99 -12.62 7.76
C ASN A 353 -12.84 -13.83 8.14
N ALA A 354 -13.88 -14.13 7.40
CA ALA A 354 -14.67 -15.34 7.53
C ALA A 354 -14.76 -16.05 6.20
N PHE A 355 -14.68 -17.40 6.21
CA PHE A 355 -14.97 -18.18 5.03
C PHE A 355 -16.48 -18.31 4.83
N VAL A 356 -16.89 -18.19 3.59
CA VAL A 356 -18.28 -18.47 3.18
C VAL A 356 -18.45 -19.98 3.08
N ARG A 357 -19.43 -20.51 3.81
CA ARG A 357 -19.77 -21.93 3.79
C ARG A 357 -20.52 -22.30 2.50
N GLN A 358 -20.72 -23.62 2.29
CA GLN A 358 -21.41 -24.12 1.09
C GLN A 358 -22.90 -23.70 1.02
N ASP A 359 -23.48 -23.36 2.16
CA ASP A 359 -24.85 -22.82 2.26
C ASP A 359 -24.91 -21.28 2.13
N GLY A 360 -23.79 -20.65 1.79
CA GLY A 360 -23.65 -19.21 1.67
C GLY A 360 -23.48 -18.48 3.00
N SER A 361 -23.57 -19.17 4.12
CA SER A 361 -23.48 -18.53 5.44
C SER A 361 -22.04 -18.10 5.79
N PHE A 362 -21.92 -17.02 6.54
CA PHE A 362 -20.66 -16.59 7.17
C PHE A 362 -20.89 -16.14 8.61
N SER A 363 -19.84 -16.16 9.42
CA SER A 363 -19.87 -15.66 10.79
C SER A 363 -18.51 -15.16 11.22
N VAL A 364 -18.48 -13.98 11.81
CA VAL A 364 -17.31 -13.35 12.46
C VAL A 364 -17.68 -13.05 13.90
N THR A 365 -16.84 -13.46 14.84
CA THR A 365 -17.05 -13.25 16.29
C THR A 365 -16.02 -12.28 16.85
N GLY A 366 -16.27 -11.73 18.03
CA GLY A 366 -15.32 -10.84 18.71
C GLY A 366 -15.19 -9.47 18.05
N VAL A 367 -16.23 -8.99 17.35
CA VAL A 367 -16.23 -7.67 16.72
C VAL A 367 -16.59 -6.62 17.77
N ALA A 368 -15.66 -5.69 18.02
CA ALA A 368 -15.88 -4.58 18.95
C ALA A 368 -16.93 -3.59 18.39
N PRO A 369 -17.57 -2.76 19.25
CA PRO A 369 -18.43 -1.67 18.78
C PRO A 369 -17.70 -0.74 17.81
N GLY A 370 -18.39 -0.30 16.77
CA GLY A 370 -17.84 0.58 15.74
C GLY A 370 -18.52 0.45 14.39
N ASP A 371 -18.05 1.22 13.41
CA ASP A 371 -18.52 1.21 12.05
C ASP A 371 -17.61 0.34 11.18
N TYR A 372 -18.20 -0.58 10.44
CA TYR A 372 -17.49 -1.56 9.62
C TYR A 372 -18.01 -1.60 8.18
N THR A 373 -17.11 -1.93 7.27
CA THR A 373 -17.46 -2.33 5.91
C THR A 373 -17.16 -3.82 5.76
N LEU A 374 -18.20 -4.58 5.44
CA LEU A 374 -18.10 -5.99 5.06
C LEU A 374 -17.87 -6.08 3.56
N ARG A 375 -16.97 -6.96 3.13
CA ARG A 375 -16.68 -7.23 1.72
C ARG A 375 -16.69 -8.72 1.46
N GLY A 376 -17.60 -9.15 0.63
CA GLY A 376 -17.70 -10.52 0.16
C GLY A 376 -16.98 -10.70 -1.17
N PHE A 377 -16.08 -11.65 -1.23
CA PHE A 377 -15.43 -12.10 -2.45
C PHE A 377 -15.88 -13.53 -2.72
N ILE A 378 -16.65 -13.72 -3.77
CA ILE A 378 -17.17 -15.03 -4.16
C ILE A 378 -16.20 -15.63 -5.16
N THR A 379 -15.76 -16.85 -4.91
CA THR A 379 -14.92 -17.61 -5.83
C THR A 379 -15.76 -18.69 -6.49
N ASN A 380 -15.88 -18.68 -7.80
CA ASN A 380 -16.45 -19.82 -8.52
C ASN A 380 -15.44 -20.97 -8.48
N GLN A 381 -15.73 -21.98 -7.68
CA GLN A 381 -14.97 -23.23 -7.66
C GLN A 381 -15.33 -24.12 -8.86
N GLN A 382 -14.95 -23.69 -10.07
CA GLN A 382 -14.95 -24.61 -11.20
C GLN A 382 -13.53 -25.18 -11.36
N PRO A 383 -13.37 -26.52 -11.36
CA PRO A 383 -12.08 -27.13 -11.62
C PRO A 383 -11.56 -26.71 -12.99
N GLY A 384 -10.33 -26.13 -13.05
CA GLY A 384 -9.66 -25.78 -14.30
C GLY A 384 -9.86 -24.33 -14.78
N VAL A 385 -10.57 -23.48 -14.06
CA VAL A 385 -10.67 -22.04 -14.38
C VAL A 385 -9.82 -21.22 -13.42
N ILE A 386 -9.00 -20.32 -13.97
CA ILE A 386 -8.27 -19.31 -13.16
C ILE A 386 -9.30 -18.61 -12.27
N GLN A 387 -9.11 -18.66 -10.95
CA GLN A 387 -9.99 -18.03 -9.97
C GLN A 387 -9.99 -16.50 -10.20
N ARG A 388 -10.89 -16.01 -11.02
CA ARG A 388 -11.34 -14.63 -10.95
C ARG A 388 -12.41 -14.55 -9.87
N ALA A 389 -12.34 -13.55 -9.00
CA ALA A 389 -13.46 -13.25 -8.11
C ALA A 389 -14.72 -13.15 -8.97
N ALA A 390 -15.64 -14.12 -8.82
CA ALA A 390 -16.79 -14.22 -9.70
C ALA A 390 -17.82 -13.14 -9.41
N ALA A 391 -17.87 -12.69 -8.16
CA ALA A 391 -18.72 -11.59 -7.74
C ALA A 391 -18.13 -10.89 -6.51
N PHE A 392 -18.43 -9.63 -6.35
CA PHE A 392 -18.05 -8.79 -5.23
C PHE A 392 -19.29 -8.20 -4.58
N SER A 393 -19.32 -8.22 -3.25
CA SER A 393 -20.41 -7.63 -2.47
C SER A 393 -19.84 -6.72 -1.38
N THR A 394 -20.56 -5.68 -1.00
CA THR A 394 -20.19 -4.81 0.13
C THR A 394 -21.44 -4.39 0.91
N ALA A 395 -21.29 -4.27 2.22
CA ALA A 395 -22.29 -3.69 3.11
C ALA A 395 -21.61 -2.90 4.22
N ASN A 396 -22.19 -1.76 4.58
CA ASN A 396 -21.78 -1.00 5.76
C ASN A 396 -22.67 -1.40 6.93
N VAL A 397 -22.08 -1.68 8.08
CA VAL A 397 -22.78 -2.05 9.30
C VAL A 397 -22.22 -1.29 10.48
N THR A 398 -23.07 -0.99 11.46
CA THR A 398 -22.69 -0.44 12.76
C THR A 398 -22.91 -1.49 13.84
N VAL A 399 -21.89 -1.81 14.59
CA VAL A 399 -21.91 -2.73 15.73
C VAL A 399 -21.98 -1.95 17.01
N ASN A 400 -23.01 -2.21 17.84
CA ASN A 400 -23.26 -1.54 19.13
C ASN A 400 -23.12 -2.50 20.31
N GLY A 401 -22.30 -3.57 20.18
CA GLY A 401 -22.15 -4.60 21.21
C GLY A 401 -23.28 -5.63 21.24
N THR A 402 -24.21 -5.58 20.28
CA THR A 402 -25.25 -6.61 20.06
C THR A 402 -24.98 -7.34 18.74
N ASP A 403 -25.34 -8.63 18.70
CA ASP A 403 -25.17 -9.42 17.48
C ASP A 403 -25.94 -8.83 16.31
N LEU A 404 -25.27 -8.81 15.17
CA LEU A 404 -25.87 -8.56 13.88
C LEU A 404 -26.11 -9.90 13.18
N THR A 405 -27.37 -10.27 13.10
CA THR A 405 -27.81 -11.46 12.38
C THR A 405 -28.39 -11.07 11.04
N ASP A 406 -28.52 -12.04 10.14
CA ASP A 406 -29.22 -11.92 8.86
C ASP A 406 -28.66 -10.82 7.93
N VAL A 407 -27.34 -10.53 8.02
CA VAL A 407 -26.68 -9.61 7.09
C VAL A 407 -26.61 -10.26 5.72
N ILE A 408 -27.24 -9.64 4.73
CA ILE A 408 -27.23 -10.13 3.35
C ILE A 408 -26.18 -9.35 2.55
N LEU A 409 -25.20 -10.06 2.02
CA LEU A 409 -24.21 -9.52 1.10
C LEU A 409 -24.62 -9.85 -0.34
N GLN A 410 -25.22 -8.87 -1.01
CA GLN A 410 -25.63 -8.99 -2.41
C GLN A 410 -24.49 -8.63 -3.35
N PRO A 411 -24.29 -9.37 -4.45
CA PRO A 411 -23.32 -9.02 -5.48
C PRO A 411 -23.62 -7.65 -6.07
N GLN A 412 -22.59 -6.87 -6.25
CA GLN A 412 -22.68 -5.60 -6.94
C GLN A 412 -22.23 -5.79 -8.39
N SER A 413 -23.05 -5.31 -9.31
CA SER A 413 -22.68 -5.23 -10.72
C SER A 413 -21.74 -4.06 -10.93
N PRO A 414 -20.66 -4.24 -11.71
CA PRO A 414 -19.80 -3.13 -12.11
C PRO A 414 -20.59 -2.15 -12.97
N ILE A 415 -20.28 -0.88 -12.84
CA ILE A 415 -20.91 0.25 -13.52
C ILE A 415 -19.91 0.83 -14.49
N THR A 416 -20.35 1.09 -15.70
CA THR A 416 -19.56 1.75 -16.73
C THR A 416 -19.60 3.26 -16.55
N ILE A 417 -18.42 3.87 -16.61
CA ILE A 417 -18.22 5.31 -16.64
C ILE A 417 -17.60 5.66 -17.98
N SER A 418 -18.31 6.40 -18.81
CA SER A 418 -17.81 6.87 -20.11
C SER A 418 -17.67 8.36 -20.14
N GLY A 419 -16.69 8.83 -20.88
CA GLY A 419 -16.40 10.24 -21.02
C GLY A 419 -15.36 10.53 -22.09
N ARG A 420 -14.95 11.78 -22.18
CA ARG A 420 -13.94 12.24 -23.13
C ARG A 420 -13.04 13.31 -22.54
N LEU A 421 -11.83 13.44 -23.09
CA LEU A 421 -10.99 14.60 -22.82
C LEU A 421 -11.50 15.79 -23.65
N THR A 422 -11.49 16.96 -23.04
CA THR A 422 -11.82 18.24 -23.65
C THR A 422 -10.70 19.24 -23.39
N GLY A 423 -10.57 20.26 -24.24
CA GLY A 423 -9.54 21.29 -24.10
C GLY A 423 -9.23 21.95 -25.44
N GLU A 424 -8.19 22.76 -25.47
CA GLU A 424 -7.73 23.37 -26.71
C GLU A 424 -7.23 22.33 -27.72
N ALA A 425 -7.50 22.52 -29.00
CA ALA A 425 -7.12 21.58 -30.05
C ALA A 425 -5.61 21.30 -30.08
N SER A 426 -4.79 22.33 -29.81
CA SER A 426 -3.32 22.22 -29.68
C SER A 426 -2.88 21.34 -28.52
N THR A 427 -3.59 21.36 -27.39
CA THR A 427 -3.37 20.51 -26.22
C THR A 427 -3.78 19.08 -26.52
N LEU A 428 -4.98 18.87 -27.07
CA LEU A 428 -5.50 17.54 -27.38
C LEU A 428 -4.63 16.80 -28.41
N ALA A 429 -4.07 17.52 -29.38
CA ALA A 429 -3.16 16.94 -30.40
C ALA A 429 -1.83 16.42 -29.82
N GLN A 430 -1.42 16.85 -28.64
CA GLN A 430 -0.21 16.37 -27.95
C GLN A 430 -0.42 15.05 -27.21
N ILE A 431 -1.66 14.69 -26.95
CA ILE A 431 -1.99 13.49 -26.16
C ILE A 431 -1.85 12.25 -27.01
N LYS A 432 -1.03 11.32 -26.56
CA LYS A 432 -0.89 10.00 -27.17
C LYS A 432 -1.87 9.03 -26.50
N PRO A 433 -2.96 8.61 -27.16
CA PRO A 433 -3.99 7.77 -26.56
C PRO A 433 -3.43 6.45 -25.98
N SER A 434 -2.44 5.86 -26.64
CA SER A 434 -1.83 4.59 -26.24
C SER A 434 -1.09 4.65 -24.88
N THR A 435 -0.60 5.84 -24.47
CA THR A 435 0.13 6.03 -23.20
C THR A 435 -0.68 6.75 -22.14
N ALA A 436 -1.75 7.44 -22.55
CA ALA A 436 -2.62 8.15 -21.64
C ALA A 436 -3.50 7.17 -20.85
N ARG A 437 -3.59 7.39 -19.54
CA ARG A 437 -4.39 6.58 -18.62
C ARG A 437 -5.12 7.48 -17.65
N LEU A 438 -6.42 7.29 -17.59
CA LEU A 438 -7.28 7.83 -16.55
C LEU A 438 -7.71 6.71 -15.62
N GLY A 439 -7.96 7.03 -14.39
CA GLY A 439 -8.49 6.08 -13.41
C GLY A 439 -9.35 6.80 -12.39
N ILE A 440 -10.05 6.04 -11.59
CA ILE A 440 -10.81 6.55 -10.46
C ILE A 440 -10.17 6.11 -9.17
N VAL A 441 -10.21 6.97 -8.17
CA VAL A 441 -9.74 6.70 -6.81
C VAL A 441 -10.89 6.97 -5.84
N PRO A 442 -10.98 6.22 -4.73
CA PRO A 442 -11.98 6.52 -3.71
C PRO A 442 -11.85 7.96 -3.23
N ALA A 443 -12.97 8.65 -3.07
CA ALA A 443 -13.08 9.98 -2.48
C ALA A 443 -13.81 9.90 -1.14
N GLY A 444 -13.94 11.05 -0.45
CA GLY A 444 -14.68 11.11 0.82
C GLY A 444 -14.03 10.34 1.97
N GLY A 445 -12.71 10.16 1.93
CA GLY A 445 -11.95 9.54 3.02
C GLY A 445 -11.89 8.01 2.99
N SER A 446 -12.49 7.33 2.02
CA SER A 446 -12.29 5.89 1.88
C SER A 446 -10.86 5.57 1.43
N MET A 447 -10.19 4.67 2.16
CA MET A 447 -8.83 4.22 1.81
C MET A 447 -8.84 2.93 0.98
N MET A 448 -9.97 2.28 0.88
CA MET A 448 -10.08 0.98 0.24
C MET A 448 -10.95 1.08 -1.00
N MET A 449 -10.44 0.50 -2.10
CA MET A 449 -11.26 0.32 -3.31
C MET A 449 -12.49 -0.52 -2.98
N PRO A 450 -13.69 -0.12 -3.39
CA PRO A 450 -14.92 -0.84 -3.06
C PRO A 450 -15.07 -2.19 -3.77
N GLY A 451 -14.20 -2.50 -4.72
CA GLY A 451 -14.23 -3.80 -5.44
C GLY A 451 -12.98 -4.03 -6.28
N PRO A 452 -12.87 -5.19 -6.92
CA PRO A 452 -11.80 -5.48 -7.86
C PRO A 452 -11.96 -4.59 -9.10
N MET A 453 -10.94 -3.77 -9.37
CA MET A 453 -10.94 -2.92 -10.55
C MET A 453 -9.96 -3.43 -11.59
N PRO A 454 -10.38 -3.54 -12.85
CA PRO A 454 -9.46 -3.82 -13.92
C PRO A 454 -8.45 -2.68 -14.10
N PRO A 455 -7.26 -2.95 -14.64
CA PRO A 455 -6.33 -1.90 -15.00
C PRO A 455 -7.02 -0.89 -15.93
N PRO A 456 -6.83 0.42 -15.74
CA PRO A 456 -7.42 1.42 -16.61
C PRO A 456 -7.00 1.21 -18.07
N PRO A 457 -7.94 1.15 -19.00
CA PRO A 457 -7.61 1.01 -20.42
C PRO A 457 -6.89 2.26 -20.95
N ALA A 458 -6.27 2.12 -22.11
CA ALA A 458 -5.82 3.29 -22.87
C ALA A 458 -7.02 4.11 -23.35
N LEU A 459 -6.82 5.38 -23.60
CA LEU A 459 -7.81 6.19 -24.31
C LEU A 459 -8.02 5.65 -25.73
N ARG A 460 -9.22 5.86 -26.27
CA ARG A 460 -9.47 5.64 -27.70
C ARG A 460 -8.85 6.76 -28.53
N ASP A 461 -8.75 6.57 -29.84
CA ASP A 461 -8.13 7.56 -30.75
C ASP A 461 -8.89 8.90 -30.78
N ASP A 462 -10.18 8.89 -30.49
CA ASP A 462 -11.03 10.08 -30.35
C ASP A 462 -10.94 10.72 -28.94
N LEU A 463 -9.98 10.28 -28.13
CA LEU A 463 -9.75 10.70 -26.73
C LEU A 463 -10.93 10.38 -25.79
N SER A 464 -11.83 9.51 -26.19
CA SER A 464 -12.85 8.98 -25.29
C SER A 464 -12.27 7.86 -24.42
N PHE A 465 -12.92 7.64 -23.27
CA PHE A 465 -12.54 6.59 -22.35
C PHE A 465 -13.76 5.87 -21.78
N GLU A 466 -13.50 4.67 -21.30
CA GLU A 466 -14.49 3.87 -20.60
C GLU A 466 -13.80 3.21 -19.39
N LEU A 467 -14.33 3.47 -18.19
CA LEU A 467 -13.84 2.94 -16.94
C LEU A 467 -14.92 2.07 -16.31
N ILE A 468 -14.49 1.13 -15.49
CA ILE A 468 -15.40 0.26 -14.72
C ILE A 468 -15.21 0.56 -13.25
N ALA A 469 -16.30 0.74 -12.53
CA ALA A 469 -16.34 0.99 -11.10
C ALA A 469 -17.43 0.18 -10.41
N TYR A 470 -17.35 0.13 -9.10
CA TYR A 470 -18.43 -0.33 -8.23
C TYR A 470 -19.08 0.87 -7.55
N PRO A 471 -20.32 0.77 -7.03
CA PRO A 471 -20.97 1.86 -6.32
C PRO A 471 -20.12 2.45 -5.20
N GLY A 472 -20.15 3.77 -5.05
CA GLY A 472 -19.37 4.50 -4.06
C GLY A 472 -19.02 5.91 -4.52
N THR A 473 -18.30 6.66 -3.69
CA THR A 473 -17.83 8.01 -4.01
C THR A 473 -16.41 7.96 -4.57
N PHE A 474 -16.20 8.52 -5.75
CA PHE A 474 -14.91 8.49 -6.44
C PHE A 474 -14.52 9.86 -6.98
N ALA A 475 -13.22 10.04 -7.19
CA ALA A 475 -12.67 11.14 -7.97
C ALA A 475 -11.88 10.58 -9.16
N LEU A 476 -12.03 11.21 -10.32
CA LEU A 476 -11.23 10.87 -11.48
C LEU A 476 -9.81 11.40 -11.32
N ARG A 477 -8.81 10.63 -11.73
CA ARG A 477 -7.39 11.00 -11.67
C ARG A 477 -6.69 10.64 -12.98
N ALA A 478 -5.76 11.50 -13.37
CA ALA A 478 -4.80 11.19 -14.42
C ALA A 478 -3.71 10.29 -13.83
N LEU A 479 -3.68 9.03 -14.22
CA LEU A 479 -2.63 8.09 -13.82
C LEU A 479 -1.38 8.23 -14.70
N SER A 480 -1.59 8.58 -15.97
CA SER A 480 -0.54 8.93 -16.93
C SER A 480 -1.13 9.86 -17.99
N LEU A 481 -0.73 11.11 -17.97
CA LEU A 481 -1.07 12.13 -18.99
C LEU A 481 0.16 13.00 -19.23
N PRO A 482 1.15 12.49 -20.00
CA PRO A 482 2.39 13.22 -20.22
C PRO A 482 2.15 14.57 -20.90
N GLY A 483 2.72 15.64 -20.34
CA GLY A 483 2.72 16.98 -20.93
C GLY A 483 1.45 17.80 -20.70
N VAL A 484 0.40 17.25 -20.09
CA VAL A 484 -0.85 17.98 -19.81
C VAL A 484 -1.32 17.77 -18.38
N LEU A 485 -2.09 18.72 -17.86
CA LEU A 485 -2.75 18.65 -16.56
C LEU A 485 -4.27 18.61 -16.73
N VAL A 486 -4.96 17.95 -15.79
CA VAL A 486 -6.42 18.02 -15.69
C VAL A 486 -6.78 19.33 -15.00
N ARG A 487 -7.56 20.16 -15.67
CA ARG A 487 -8.06 21.44 -15.14
C ARG A 487 -9.34 21.23 -14.33
N SER A 488 -10.30 20.53 -14.89
CA SER A 488 -11.57 20.24 -14.25
C SER A 488 -12.17 18.92 -14.74
N VAL A 489 -13.06 18.35 -13.95
CA VAL A 489 -13.90 17.22 -14.34
C VAL A 489 -15.35 17.63 -14.19
N ARG A 490 -16.14 17.48 -15.24
CA ARG A 490 -17.56 17.89 -15.26
C ARG A 490 -18.47 16.71 -15.60
N LEU A 491 -19.56 16.63 -14.89
CA LEU A 491 -20.65 15.71 -15.17
C LEU A 491 -21.95 16.49 -15.34
N ASN A 492 -22.54 16.41 -16.52
CA ASN A 492 -23.76 17.18 -16.86
C ASN A 492 -23.58 18.71 -16.58
N GLY A 493 -22.40 19.25 -16.91
CA GLY A 493 -22.08 20.66 -16.70
C GLY A 493 -21.70 21.05 -15.26
N ARG A 494 -21.90 20.17 -14.28
CA ARG A 494 -21.53 20.40 -12.88
C ARG A 494 -20.08 20.00 -12.67
N ASP A 495 -19.31 20.84 -11.95
CA ASP A 495 -17.96 20.49 -11.54
C ASP A 495 -17.98 19.36 -10.49
N VAL A 496 -17.29 18.27 -10.81
CA VAL A 496 -17.13 17.08 -9.97
C VAL A 496 -15.64 16.70 -9.79
N THR A 497 -14.77 17.67 -9.96
CA THR A 497 -13.31 17.49 -9.88
C THR A 497 -12.87 16.85 -8.55
N ARG A 498 -13.57 17.16 -7.46
CA ARG A 498 -13.30 16.62 -6.12
C ARG A 498 -13.89 15.24 -5.89
N GLY A 499 -14.89 14.87 -6.67
CA GLY A 499 -15.53 13.55 -6.60
C GLY A 499 -17.00 13.58 -7.01
N PHE A 500 -17.51 12.39 -7.29
CA PHE A 500 -18.89 12.11 -7.66
C PHE A 500 -19.31 10.75 -7.14
N ASP A 501 -20.60 10.59 -6.92
CA ASP A 501 -21.20 9.34 -6.46
C ASP A 501 -21.57 8.46 -7.65
N ILE A 502 -21.28 7.18 -7.53
CA ILE A 502 -21.67 6.13 -8.45
C ILE A 502 -22.76 5.29 -7.77
N GLU A 503 -23.96 5.40 -8.28
CA GLU A 503 -25.13 4.69 -7.75
C GLU A 503 -25.29 3.32 -8.44
N PRO A 504 -25.82 2.30 -7.73
CA PRO A 504 -26.10 0.99 -8.31
C PRO A 504 -27.01 1.08 -9.55
N GLY A 505 -26.61 0.42 -10.64
CA GLY A 505 -27.43 0.33 -11.84
C GLY A 505 -27.46 1.57 -12.74
N ASN A 506 -26.86 2.67 -12.35
CA ASN A 506 -26.83 3.92 -13.09
C ASN A 506 -25.47 4.12 -13.76
N PRO A 507 -25.31 3.84 -15.08
CA PRO A 507 -24.08 4.16 -15.79
C PRO A 507 -23.87 5.67 -15.83
N ILE A 508 -22.62 6.08 -15.71
CA ILE A 508 -22.22 7.48 -15.87
C ILE A 508 -21.79 7.68 -17.32
N THR A 509 -22.49 8.57 -18.01
CA THR A 509 -22.18 8.96 -19.39
C THR A 509 -21.77 10.43 -19.42
N ASP A 510 -21.06 10.81 -20.48
CA ASP A 510 -20.71 12.20 -20.77
C ASP A 510 -19.89 12.90 -19.69
N LEU A 511 -18.97 12.14 -19.02
CA LEU A 511 -18.00 12.74 -18.13
C LEU A 511 -16.97 13.52 -18.97
N GLU A 512 -16.92 14.82 -18.80
CA GLU A 512 -15.98 15.69 -19.49
C GLU A 512 -14.76 15.96 -18.60
N VAL A 513 -13.57 15.71 -19.16
CA VAL A 513 -12.30 15.95 -18.47
C VAL A 513 -11.54 17.04 -19.22
N GLU A 514 -11.59 18.24 -18.71
CA GLU A 514 -10.89 19.38 -19.28
C GLU A 514 -9.40 19.31 -18.97
N VAL A 515 -8.57 19.36 -20.02
CA VAL A 515 -7.11 19.29 -19.90
C VAL A 515 -6.43 20.50 -20.51
N THR A 516 -5.25 20.85 -20.00
CA THR A 516 -4.45 21.96 -20.50
C THR A 516 -2.97 21.59 -20.56
N ALA A 517 -2.28 22.07 -21.61
CA ALA A 517 -0.83 22.10 -21.71
C ALA A 517 -0.24 23.44 -21.26
N SER A 518 -1.08 24.48 -21.16
CA SER A 518 -0.68 25.80 -20.65
C SER A 518 -0.51 25.73 -19.14
N THR A 519 0.72 25.44 -18.70
CA THR A 519 1.08 25.32 -17.28
C THR A 519 2.01 26.45 -16.88
N ALA A 520 1.99 26.81 -15.62
CA ALA A 520 2.90 27.76 -15.02
C ALA A 520 3.94 27.08 -14.13
N ARG A 521 5.00 27.79 -13.76
CA ARG A 521 6.02 27.34 -12.81
C ARG A 521 6.37 28.44 -11.84
N LEU A 522 6.76 28.05 -10.65
CA LEU A 522 7.24 28.97 -9.62
C LEU A 522 8.65 28.55 -9.20
N GLU A 523 9.57 29.50 -9.28
CA GLU A 523 10.92 29.40 -8.72
C GLU A 523 10.97 30.21 -7.42
N VAL A 524 11.36 29.56 -6.33
CA VAL A 524 11.38 30.18 -5.00
C VAL A 524 12.83 30.19 -4.50
N ALA A 525 13.32 31.38 -4.12
CA ALA A 525 14.59 31.53 -3.45
C ALA A 525 14.35 31.85 -1.97
N VAL A 526 15.00 31.10 -1.07
CA VAL A 526 14.87 31.28 0.37
C VAL A 526 16.19 31.75 0.97
N SER A 527 16.14 32.84 1.73
CA SER A 527 17.28 33.36 2.46
C SER A 527 16.95 33.59 3.93
N ASN A 528 17.98 33.61 4.79
CA ASN A 528 17.85 34.06 6.17
C ASN A 528 17.82 35.61 6.26
N ALA A 529 17.74 36.12 7.49
CA ALA A 529 17.73 37.57 7.74
C ALA A 529 19.01 38.28 7.25
N ARG A 530 20.14 37.56 7.09
CA ARG A 530 21.42 38.08 6.59
C ARG A 530 21.56 38.00 5.07
N GLY A 531 20.54 37.45 4.36
CA GLY A 531 20.57 37.25 2.92
C GLY A 531 21.30 35.98 2.46
N GLU A 532 21.72 35.11 3.39
CA GLU A 532 22.38 33.85 3.05
C GLU A 532 21.32 32.82 2.61
N ALA A 533 21.64 32.02 1.62
CA ALA A 533 20.76 30.96 1.11
C ALA A 533 20.43 29.92 2.18
N ARG A 534 19.15 29.55 2.27
CA ARG A 534 18.68 28.51 3.20
C ARG A 534 18.32 27.25 2.46
N SER A 535 19.18 26.26 2.57
CA SER A 535 18.91 24.91 2.06
C SER A 535 17.94 24.16 2.97
N ASP A 536 17.29 23.13 2.40
CA ASP A 536 16.48 22.17 3.13
C ASP A 536 15.24 22.78 3.85
N GLN A 537 14.72 23.90 3.34
CA GLN A 537 13.49 24.54 3.82
C GLN A 537 12.29 23.95 3.09
N ASP A 538 11.25 23.56 3.83
CA ASP A 538 9.99 23.14 3.22
C ASP A 538 9.29 24.33 2.59
N ILE A 539 8.84 24.16 1.35
CA ILE A 539 8.08 25.11 0.58
C ILE A 539 6.71 24.50 0.29
N VAL A 540 5.66 25.29 0.52
CA VAL A 540 4.29 24.93 0.13
C VAL A 540 3.76 26.03 -0.80
N VAL A 541 3.27 25.61 -1.95
CA VAL A 541 2.55 26.44 -2.92
C VAL A 541 1.14 25.88 -3.03
N PHE A 542 0.14 26.69 -2.68
CA PHE A 542 -1.25 26.24 -2.64
C PHE A 542 -2.21 27.33 -3.13
N PRO A 543 -3.40 26.98 -3.67
CA PRO A 543 -4.35 27.95 -4.22
C PRO A 543 -4.81 28.97 -3.19
N GLN A 544 -5.12 30.20 -3.64
CA GLN A 544 -5.77 31.20 -2.80
C GLN A 544 -7.24 30.86 -2.54
N ASP A 545 -7.87 30.12 -3.44
CA ASP A 545 -9.22 29.61 -3.26
C ASP A 545 -9.23 28.43 -2.29
N GLU A 546 -9.82 28.63 -1.12
CA GLU A 546 -9.93 27.63 -0.07
C GLU A 546 -10.75 26.41 -0.52
N SER A 547 -11.65 26.56 -1.49
CA SER A 547 -12.44 25.46 -2.02
C SER A 547 -11.59 24.43 -2.77
N GLU A 548 -10.37 24.79 -3.20
CA GLU A 548 -9.43 23.90 -3.87
C GLU A 548 -8.48 23.18 -2.89
N TRP A 549 -8.48 23.55 -1.61
CA TRP A 549 -7.61 22.92 -0.61
C TRP A 549 -8.00 21.46 -0.36
N GLY A 550 -7.00 20.64 -0.16
CA GLY A 550 -7.20 19.18 -0.01
C GLY A 550 -7.37 18.43 -1.33
N THR A 551 -7.44 19.14 -2.44
CA THR A 551 -7.48 18.52 -3.77
C THR A 551 -6.12 17.92 -4.09
N GLN A 552 -6.02 16.60 -4.08
CA GLN A 552 -4.77 15.88 -4.38
C GLN A 552 -4.61 15.69 -5.91
N MET A 553 -4.78 16.74 -6.67
CA MET A 553 -4.60 16.72 -8.12
C MET A 553 -3.29 17.39 -8.53
N PRO A 554 -2.53 16.77 -9.45
CA PRO A 554 -1.36 17.43 -10.05
C PRO A 554 -1.74 18.79 -10.63
N GLY A 555 -0.91 19.79 -10.36
CA GLY A 555 -1.11 21.13 -10.88
C GLY A 555 -1.89 22.10 -9.98
N HIS A 556 -2.61 21.63 -8.97
CA HIS A 556 -3.32 22.50 -8.02
C HIS A 556 -2.43 23.00 -6.88
N ALA A 557 -1.49 22.19 -6.44
CA ALA A 557 -0.54 22.56 -5.40
C ALA A 557 0.84 21.97 -5.71
N SER A 558 1.86 22.52 -5.08
CA SER A 558 3.22 22.00 -5.15
C SER A 558 3.90 22.13 -3.79
N ALA A 559 4.55 21.08 -3.34
CA ALA A 559 5.34 21.13 -2.13
C ALA A 559 6.70 20.45 -2.38
N GLY A 560 7.71 20.93 -1.69
CA GLY A 560 9.06 20.41 -1.80
C GLY A 560 10.02 21.17 -0.93
N ARG A 561 11.31 21.09 -1.25
CA ARG A 561 12.37 21.69 -0.44
C ARG A 561 13.35 22.46 -1.28
N THR A 562 13.95 23.44 -0.65
CA THR A 562 15.07 24.18 -1.25
C THR A 562 16.31 23.31 -1.37
N ASP A 563 17.04 23.47 -2.45
CA ASP A 563 18.34 22.84 -2.71
C ASP A 563 19.47 23.48 -1.89
N GLU A 564 20.71 23.07 -2.16
CA GLU A 564 21.92 23.58 -1.51
C GLU A 564 22.12 25.10 -1.70
N ASN A 565 21.52 25.66 -2.74
CA ASN A 565 21.56 27.09 -3.06
C ASN A 565 20.32 27.86 -2.56
N GLY A 566 19.47 27.22 -1.74
CA GLY A 566 18.24 27.83 -1.25
C GLY A 566 17.16 27.98 -2.32
N GLN A 567 17.25 27.22 -3.43
CA GLN A 567 16.32 27.31 -4.56
C GLN A 567 15.31 26.15 -4.54
N TYR A 568 14.07 26.44 -4.83
CA TYR A 568 13.02 25.47 -5.07
C TYR A 568 12.33 25.75 -6.40
N LYS A 569 12.07 24.71 -7.17
CA LYS A 569 11.28 24.76 -8.41
C LYS A 569 10.03 23.95 -8.25
N SER A 570 8.87 24.59 -8.45
CA SER A 570 7.60 23.87 -8.38
C SER A 570 7.48 22.82 -9.48
N SER A 571 6.63 21.82 -9.27
CA SER A 571 6.04 21.05 -10.35
C SER A 571 5.23 22.00 -11.27
N ALA A 572 4.79 21.52 -12.42
CA ALA A 572 3.85 22.25 -13.25
C ALA A 572 2.58 22.59 -12.47
N LEU A 573 2.16 23.86 -12.49
CA LEU A 573 0.97 24.39 -11.84
C LEU A 573 -0.03 24.84 -12.89
N LEU A 574 -1.31 24.84 -12.57
CA LEU A 574 -2.33 25.52 -13.35
C LEU A 574 -2.16 27.03 -13.21
N PRO A 575 -2.43 27.83 -14.27
CA PRO A 575 -2.49 29.28 -14.13
C PRO A 575 -3.54 29.68 -13.08
N GLY A 576 -3.19 30.62 -12.20
CA GLY A 576 -4.09 31.03 -11.12
C GLY A 576 -3.38 31.79 -10.00
N ALA A 577 -4.13 32.06 -8.94
CA ALA A 577 -3.66 32.78 -7.77
C ALA A 577 -3.25 31.79 -6.66
N TYR A 578 -2.04 31.96 -6.15
CA TYR A 578 -1.44 31.05 -5.17
C TYR A 578 -0.92 31.79 -3.93
N TYR A 579 -0.82 31.05 -2.86
CA TYR A 579 0.01 31.35 -1.70
C TYR A 579 1.30 30.54 -1.80
N VAL A 580 2.42 31.17 -1.40
CA VAL A 580 3.72 30.51 -1.25
C VAL A 580 4.31 30.81 0.11
N VAL A 581 4.81 29.79 0.80
CA VAL A 581 5.29 29.93 2.17
C VAL A 581 6.40 28.92 2.47
N THR A 582 7.31 29.29 3.39
CA THR A 582 8.25 28.37 4.01
C THR A 582 7.66 27.76 5.27
N SER A 583 8.01 26.51 5.56
CA SER A 583 7.72 25.84 6.83
C SER A 583 8.96 25.16 7.36
N ASP A 584 9.11 25.10 8.68
CA ASP A 584 10.28 24.47 9.31
C ASP A 584 10.16 22.94 9.37
N ALA A 585 8.94 22.42 9.43
CA ALA A 585 8.68 20.99 9.41
C ALA A 585 7.26 20.70 8.92
N LEU A 586 7.15 19.98 7.81
CA LEU A 586 5.90 19.42 7.32
C LEU A 586 5.93 17.92 7.49
N GLU A 587 4.85 17.39 8.04
CA GLU A 587 4.60 15.95 8.04
C GLU A 587 3.98 15.53 6.70
N PRO A 588 4.09 14.24 6.33
CA PRO A 588 3.44 13.74 5.12
C PRO A 588 1.93 14.01 5.12
N GLY A 589 1.45 14.67 4.07
CA GLY A 589 0.04 15.06 3.92
C GLY A 589 -0.30 16.48 4.34
N ASP A 590 0.54 17.14 5.15
CA ASP A 590 0.29 18.50 5.66
C ASP A 590 0.13 19.54 4.53
N SER A 591 0.87 19.36 3.45
CA SER A 591 0.79 20.25 2.27
C SER A 591 -0.57 20.23 1.57
N ASN A 592 -1.45 19.31 1.91
CA ASN A 592 -2.81 19.21 1.40
C ASN A 592 -3.87 19.35 2.51
N ASP A 593 -3.46 19.48 3.76
CA ASP A 593 -4.36 19.59 4.89
C ASP A 593 -4.93 21.01 5.02
N PRO A 594 -6.26 21.21 4.86
CA PRO A 594 -6.86 22.55 4.90
C PRO A 594 -6.60 23.31 6.20
N GLU A 595 -6.53 22.64 7.36
CA GLU A 595 -6.26 23.30 8.63
C GLU A 595 -4.80 23.78 8.71
N ILE A 596 -3.86 22.97 8.22
CA ILE A 596 -2.46 23.38 8.13
C ILE A 596 -2.30 24.53 7.14
N LEU A 597 -2.91 24.43 5.95
CA LEU A 597 -2.88 25.49 4.95
C LEU A 597 -3.49 26.80 5.49
N ALA A 598 -4.59 26.74 6.24
CA ALA A 598 -5.16 27.89 6.91
C ALA A 598 -4.18 28.56 7.89
N SER A 599 -3.45 27.75 8.65
CA SER A 599 -2.42 28.26 9.58
C SER A 599 -1.24 28.90 8.86
N LEU A 600 -0.85 28.36 7.69
CA LEU A 600 0.25 28.87 6.88
C LEU A 600 -0.12 30.15 6.13
N ARG A 601 -1.39 30.34 5.76
CA ARG A 601 -1.88 31.48 4.98
C ARG A 601 -1.49 32.84 5.57
N ALA A 602 -1.53 32.98 6.87
CA ALA A 602 -1.25 34.25 7.55
C ALA A 602 0.15 34.82 7.28
N ARG A 603 1.12 33.95 6.98
CA ARG A 603 2.52 34.30 6.70
C ARG A 603 2.93 34.03 5.24
N ALA A 604 1.98 33.61 4.40
CA ALA A 604 2.23 33.26 3.02
C ALA A 604 2.27 34.51 2.13
N GLN A 605 3.19 34.52 1.18
CA GLN A 605 3.24 35.53 0.12
C GLN A 605 2.25 35.16 -0.99
N ARG A 606 1.55 36.14 -1.55
CA ARG A 606 0.64 35.95 -2.67
C ARG A 606 1.41 36.07 -3.99
N VAL A 607 1.07 35.21 -4.93
CA VAL A 607 1.61 35.21 -6.30
C VAL A 607 0.49 34.83 -7.26
N THR A 608 0.47 35.46 -8.42
CA THR A 608 -0.42 35.10 -9.54
C THR A 608 0.45 34.56 -10.66
N LEU A 609 0.07 33.45 -11.22
CA LEU A 609 0.78 32.74 -12.29
C LEU A 609 -0.08 32.80 -13.56
N GLY A 610 0.47 33.40 -14.63
CA GLY A 610 -0.12 33.40 -15.96
C GLY A 610 0.15 32.09 -16.72
N GLU A 611 -0.50 31.95 -17.87
CA GLU A 611 -0.28 30.79 -18.76
C GLU A 611 1.15 30.80 -19.33
N GLY A 612 1.84 29.68 -19.23
CA GLY A 612 3.23 29.50 -19.67
C GLY A 612 4.26 30.29 -18.86
N GLU A 613 3.84 30.98 -17.81
CA GLU A 613 4.70 31.83 -17.00
C GLU A 613 5.60 31.02 -16.07
N THR A 614 6.84 31.49 -15.93
CA THR A 614 7.72 31.11 -14.83
C THR A 614 7.96 32.33 -13.95
N ALA A 615 7.29 32.39 -12.81
CA ALA A 615 7.45 33.47 -11.84
C ALA A 615 8.55 33.15 -10.83
N THR A 616 9.22 34.17 -10.32
CA THR A 616 10.24 34.03 -9.27
C THR A 616 9.79 34.75 -8.00
N VAL A 617 9.90 34.09 -6.86
CA VAL A 617 9.54 34.63 -5.55
C VAL A 617 10.72 34.50 -4.59
N GLN A 618 10.99 35.56 -3.83
CA GLN A 618 11.98 35.53 -2.76
C GLN A 618 11.26 35.48 -1.41
N LEU A 619 11.59 34.48 -0.62
CA LEU A 619 11.09 34.31 0.73
C LEU A 619 12.22 34.48 1.75
N ARG A 620 11.86 35.01 2.91
CA ARG A 620 12.74 35.05 4.06
C ARG A 620 12.30 33.99 5.08
N SER A 621 13.22 33.11 5.45
CA SER A 621 12.99 32.19 6.56
C SER A 621 13.08 32.96 7.87
N SER A 622 12.05 32.83 8.73
CA SER A 622 12.15 33.33 10.10
C SER A 622 13.15 32.43 10.84
N GLU A 623 14.22 33.00 11.32
CA GLU A 623 15.12 32.31 12.26
C GLU A 623 14.32 31.99 13.54
N ARG A 624 14.26 30.72 13.92
CA ARG A 624 14.10 30.28 15.30
C ARG A 624 15.39 29.68 15.77
#